data_21d7b245557c0db2a9bcc2334621ecc9
#
_entry.id   21d7b245557c0db2a9bcc2334621ecc9
#
_cell.length_a   1.000
_cell.length_b   1.000
_cell.length_c   1.000
_cell.angle_alpha   90.00
_cell.angle_beta   90.00
_cell.angle_gamma   90.00
#
_symmetry.space_group_name_H-M   'P 1'
#
loop_
_entity.id
_entity.type
_entity.pdbx_description
1 polymer ?
#
loop_
_entity_poly.entity_id
_entity_poly.type
_entity_poly.pdbx_seq_one_letter_code
_entity_poly.pdbx_strand_id
1 'polypeptide(L)'
;MKYIKLTLLFLISFSLFATFCWKPAVRLLVPDAAGFVRAALAGDGGAFLARDGTLLRLFTSPSGDIRLDTPLASFSPILIDALLAAEDRSFFSHGGFDLAAICRAAWDNLLERRVVSGASTITQQVMRISRPRPRTLAVKISELF
;
A
#
# COMPACT_ATOMS: atom_id res chain seq x y z
N MET A 1 -10.06 -40.12 7.46
CA MET A 1 -9.57 -39.77 6.12
C MET A 1 -10.58 -39.02 5.25
N LYS A 2 -11.88 -39.40 5.22
CA LYS A 2 -12.89 -38.74 4.36
C LYS A 2 -13.09 -37.25 4.70
N TYR A 3 -13.16 -36.89 5.98
CA TYR A 3 -13.36 -35.49 6.43
C TYR A 3 -12.15 -34.60 6.15
N ILE A 4 -10.92 -35.13 6.28
CA ILE A 4 -9.68 -34.36 5.98
C ILE A 4 -9.64 -33.98 4.50
N LYS A 5 -10.03 -34.90 3.59
CA LYS A 5 -10.10 -34.57 2.15
C LYS A 5 -11.17 -33.53 1.84
N LEU A 6 -12.31 -33.58 2.52
CA LEU A 6 -13.40 -32.60 2.36
C LEU A 6 -12.99 -31.21 2.84
N THR A 7 -12.33 -31.14 4.00
CA THR A 7 -11.81 -29.89 4.56
C THR A 7 -10.73 -29.27 3.67
N LEU A 8 -9.83 -30.10 3.13
CA LEU A 8 -8.79 -29.66 2.21
C LEU A 8 -9.39 -29.11 0.90
N LEU A 9 -10.40 -29.81 0.36
CA LEU A 9 -11.12 -29.37 -0.84
C LEU A 9 -11.84 -28.05 -0.61
N PHE A 10 -12.46 -27.88 0.54
CA PHE A 10 -13.13 -26.63 0.93
C PHE A 10 -12.12 -25.48 1.06
N LEU A 11 -10.98 -25.69 1.72
CA LEU A 11 -9.92 -24.68 1.86
C LEU A 11 -9.33 -24.28 0.52
N ILE A 12 -9.10 -25.22 -0.39
CA ILE A 12 -8.60 -24.94 -1.74
C ILE A 12 -9.65 -24.16 -2.54
N SER A 13 -10.92 -24.58 -2.49
CA SER A 13 -12.03 -23.90 -3.18
C SER A 13 -12.24 -22.48 -2.65
N PHE A 14 -12.18 -22.30 -1.33
CA PHE A 14 -12.27 -20.99 -0.68
C PHE A 14 -11.09 -20.09 -1.04
N SER A 15 -9.87 -20.64 -1.08
CA SER A 15 -8.68 -19.91 -1.49
C SER A 15 -8.75 -19.47 -2.96
N LEU A 16 -9.22 -20.34 -3.86
CA LEU A 16 -9.42 -20.01 -5.27
C LEU A 16 -10.54 -18.96 -5.45
N PHE A 17 -11.65 -19.10 -4.72
CA PHE A 17 -12.73 -18.12 -4.73
C PHE A 17 -12.25 -16.76 -4.20
N ALA A 18 -11.55 -16.73 -3.08
CA ALA A 18 -10.99 -15.50 -2.52
C ALA A 18 -10.01 -14.82 -3.51
N THR A 19 -9.14 -15.58 -4.18
CA THR A 19 -8.20 -15.02 -5.17
C THR A 19 -8.88 -14.52 -6.43
N PHE A 20 -9.93 -15.19 -6.91
CA PHE A 20 -10.57 -14.86 -8.18
C PHE A 20 -11.67 -13.80 -8.05
N CYS A 21 -12.43 -13.81 -6.95
CA CYS A 21 -13.53 -12.87 -6.73
C CYS A 21 -13.11 -11.58 -6.02
N TRP A 22 -11.98 -11.57 -5.31
CA TRP A 22 -11.51 -10.41 -4.55
C TRP A 22 -11.20 -9.20 -5.44
N LYS A 23 -10.44 -9.38 -6.51
CA LYS A 23 -10.05 -8.27 -7.41
C LYS A 23 -11.25 -7.54 -8.03
N PRO A 24 -12.25 -8.24 -8.63
CA PRO A 24 -13.44 -7.56 -9.15
C PRO A 24 -14.32 -6.98 -8.05
N ALA A 25 -14.45 -7.64 -6.89
CA ALA A 25 -15.23 -7.11 -5.78
C ALA A 25 -14.65 -5.81 -5.21
N VAL A 26 -13.33 -5.73 -5.04
CA VAL A 26 -12.66 -4.49 -4.61
C VAL A 26 -12.85 -3.37 -5.62
N ARG A 27 -12.74 -3.63 -6.93
CA ARG A 27 -13.00 -2.63 -7.97
C ARG A 27 -14.44 -2.13 -7.98
N LEU A 28 -15.40 -2.98 -7.62
CA LEU A 28 -16.81 -2.59 -7.54
C LEU A 28 -17.10 -1.72 -6.30
N LEU A 29 -16.41 -2.00 -5.19
CA LEU A 29 -16.58 -1.29 -3.90
C LEU A 29 -15.84 0.03 -3.83
N VAL A 30 -14.76 0.20 -4.61
CA VAL A 30 -13.93 1.40 -4.64
C VAL A 30 -13.73 1.87 -6.08
N PRO A 31 -14.79 2.41 -6.71
CA PRO A 31 -14.77 2.76 -8.14
C PRO A 31 -13.78 3.88 -8.50
N ASP A 32 -13.47 4.77 -7.58
CA ASP A 32 -12.54 5.90 -7.79
C ASP A 32 -11.45 5.98 -6.72
N ALA A 33 -10.68 4.89 -6.59
CA ALA A 33 -9.54 4.87 -5.67
C ALA A 33 -8.49 5.95 -6.02
N ALA A 34 -8.29 6.23 -7.31
CA ALA A 34 -7.31 7.23 -7.75
C ALA A 34 -7.75 8.65 -7.40
N GLY A 35 -9.03 8.99 -7.60
CA GLY A 35 -9.59 10.29 -7.20
C GLY A 35 -9.56 10.48 -5.69
N PHE A 36 -9.90 9.44 -4.94
CA PHE A 36 -9.82 9.45 -3.48
C PHE A 36 -8.39 9.70 -2.97
N VAL A 37 -7.41 8.97 -3.51
CA VAL A 37 -5.99 9.15 -3.15
C VAL A 37 -5.52 10.55 -3.53
N ARG A 38 -5.85 11.02 -4.74
CA ARG A 38 -5.49 12.37 -5.20
C ARG A 38 -6.07 13.46 -4.29
N ALA A 39 -7.35 13.37 -3.93
CA ALA A 39 -7.98 14.32 -3.01
C ALA A 39 -7.34 14.29 -1.62
N ALA A 40 -6.97 13.12 -1.11
CA ALA A 40 -6.34 12.99 0.20
C ALA A 40 -4.88 13.47 0.22
N LEU A 41 -4.18 13.40 -0.91
CA LEU A 41 -2.81 13.87 -1.08
C LEU A 41 -2.72 15.32 -1.57
N ALA A 42 -3.82 15.91 -2.06
CA ALA A 42 -3.91 17.32 -2.40
C ALA A 42 -3.70 18.16 -1.13
N GLY A 43 -2.46 18.43 -0.82
CA GLY A 43 -2.06 19.23 0.34
C GLY A 43 -1.81 20.68 -0.07
N ASP A 44 -1.86 21.60 0.89
CA ASP A 44 -1.66 23.04 0.70
C ASP A 44 -0.19 23.43 0.43
N GLY A 45 0.65 22.48 0.02
CA GLY A 45 2.02 22.73 -0.44
C GLY A 45 2.05 23.16 -1.91
N GLY A 46 3.10 23.83 -2.32
CA GLY A 46 3.24 24.29 -3.70
C GLY A 46 4.62 24.82 -4.04
N ALA A 47 4.83 25.10 -5.32
CA ALA A 47 6.02 25.73 -5.83
C ALA A 47 5.68 26.97 -6.64
N PHE A 48 6.38 28.07 -6.42
CA PHE A 48 6.43 29.17 -7.34
C PHE A 48 7.56 28.95 -8.35
N LEU A 49 7.21 28.99 -9.61
CA LEU A 49 8.15 28.88 -10.72
C LEU A 49 8.21 30.22 -11.46
N ALA A 50 9.39 30.54 -11.97
CA ALA A 50 9.57 31.63 -12.92
C ALA A 50 8.95 31.24 -14.28
N ARG A 51 8.90 32.21 -15.20
CA ARG A 51 8.32 31.98 -16.55
C ARG A 51 9.07 30.89 -17.33
N ASP A 52 10.34 30.70 -17.07
CA ASP A 52 11.22 29.70 -17.68
C ASP A 52 11.18 28.32 -16.96
N GLY A 53 10.34 28.20 -15.93
CA GLY A 53 10.24 26.98 -15.13
C GLY A 53 11.23 26.88 -13.97
N THR A 54 12.10 27.88 -13.78
CA THR A 54 13.04 27.89 -12.65
C THR A 54 12.30 27.96 -11.33
N LEU A 55 12.65 27.09 -10.38
CA LEU A 55 12.06 27.08 -9.06
C LEU A 55 12.47 28.32 -8.27
N LEU A 56 11.51 29.16 -7.89
CA LEU A 56 11.73 30.37 -7.10
C LEU A 56 11.52 30.10 -5.60
N ARG A 57 10.45 29.39 -5.22
CA ARG A 57 10.14 29.10 -3.82
C ARG A 57 9.27 27.85 -3.67
N LEU A 58 9.54 27.09 -2.62
CA LEU A 58 8.66 26.01 -2.14
C LEU A 58 7.84 26.50 -0.95
N PHE A 59 6.58 26.08 -0.91
CA PHE A 59 5.67 26.27 0.21
C PHE A 59 5.43 24.94 0.88
N THR A 60 5.54 24.91 2.19
CA THR A 60 5.20 23.75 2.99
C THR A 60 3.69 23.75 3.29
N SER A 61 3.14 22.56 3.46
CA SER A 61 1.80 22.40 4.04
C SER A 61 1.78 22.88 5.50
N PRO A 62 0.60 23.06 6.13
CA PRO A 62 0.50 23.38 7.55
C PRO A 62 1.19 22.37 8.48
N SER A 63 1.38 21.12 8.02
CA SER A 63 2.15 20.08 8.72
C SER A 63 3.67 20.21 8.55
N GLY A 64 4.15 21.17 7.76
CA GLY A 64 5.57 21.37 7.47
C GLY A 64 6.12 20.52 6.32
N ASP A 65 5.27 19.70 5.66
CA ASP A 65 5.68 18.84 4.56
C ASP A 65 5.77 19.63 3.24
N ILE A 66 6.73 19.26 2.38
CA ILE A 66 6.78 19.71 0.99
C ILE A 66 6.04 18.67 0.16
N ARG A 67 4.96 19.07 -0.51
CA ARG A 67 4.15 18.22 -1.38
C ARG A 67 4.05 18.86 -2.75
N LEU A 68 4.58 18.18 -3.75
CA LEU A 68 4.49 18.58 -5.14
C LEU A 68 3.78 17.49 -5.93
N ASP A 69 2.70 17.85 -6.62
CA ASP A 69 2.03 16.92 -7.55
C ASP A 69 2.92 16.76 -8.79
N THR A 70 3.61 15.64 -8.86
CA THR A 70 4.56 15.33 -9.92
C THR A 70 4.09 14.09 -10.67
N PRO A 71 3.90 14.14 -11.99
CA PRO A 71 3.50 12.98 -12.79
C PRO A 71 4.50 11.82 -12.64
N LEU A 72 4.00 10.60 -12.54
CA LEU A 72 4.85 9.40 -12.39
C LEU A 72 5.89 9.28 -13.51
N ALA A 73 5.54 9.71 -14.73
CA ALA A 73 6.47 9.71 -15.88
C ALA A 73 7.66 10.64 -15.72
N SER A 74 7.63 11.59 -14.79
CA SER A 74 8.73 12.50 -14.49
C SER A 74 9.79 11.90 -13.56
N PHE A 75 9.49 10.74 -12.96
CA PHE A 75 10.46 10.05 -12.12
C PHE A 75 11.33 9.10 -12.93
N SER A 76 12.59 8.98 -12.53
CA SER A 76 13.49 7.99 -13.13
C SER A 76 12.93 6.57 -12.90
N PRO A 77 12.91 5.71 -13.93
CA PRO A 77 12.53 4.30 -13.75
C PRO A 77 13.33 3.59 -12.66
N ILE A 78 14.63 3.90 -12.55
CA ILE A 78 15.50 3.33 -11.50
C ILE A 78 15.01 3.71 -10.11
N LEU A 79 14.49 4.93 -9.90
CA LEU A 79 13.94 5.35 -8.62
C LEU A 79 12.67 4.56 -8.27
N ILE A 80 11.80 4.34 -9.26
CA ILE A 80 10.58 3.55 -9.10
C ILE A 80 10.94 2.10 -8.74
N ASP A 81 11.86 1.49 -9.48
CA ASP A 81 12.31 0.12 -9.24
C ASP A 81 12.97 -0.03 -7.86
N ALA A 82 13.80 0.94 -7.47
CA ALA A 82 14.43 0.94 -6.14
C ALA A 82 13.41 1.06 -5.02
N LEU A 83 12.39 1.92 -5.18
CA LEU A 83 11.30 2.07 -4.22
C LEU A 83 10.50 0.76 -4.08
N LEU A 84 10.12 0.16 -5.20
CA LEU A 84 9.40 -1.12 -5.22
C LEU A 84 10.24 -2.23 -4.58
N ALA A 85 11.53 -2.32 -4.91
CA ALA A 85 12.42 -3.33 -4.35
C ALA A 85 12.61 -3.19 -2.83
N ALA A 86 12.62 -1.95 -2.32
CA ALA A 86 12.82 -1.67 -0.91
C ALA A 86 11.54 -1.84 -0.07
N GLU A 87 10.40 -1.34 -0.58
CA GLU A 87 9.16 -1.24 0.18
C GLU A 87 8.20 -2.40 -0.09
N ASP A 88 8.14 -2.87 -1.34
CA ASP A 88 7.13 -3.84 -1.75
C ASP A 88 7.56 -4.60 -3.02
N ARG A 89 8.52 -5.51 -2.87
CA ARG A 89 9.10 -6.25 -4.00
C ARG A 89 8.08 -6.98 -4.86
N SER A 90 6.97 -7.41 -4.26
CA SER A 90 5.90 -8.17 -4.91
C SER A 90 4.69 -7.33 -5.30
N PHE A 91 4.84 -5.99 -5.37
CA PHE A 91 3.75 -5.03 -5.60
C PHE A 91 2.79 -5.41 -6.74
N PHE A 92 3.31 -5.86 -7.86
CA PHE A 92 2.50 -6.24 -9.02
C PHE A 92 1.88 -7.65 -8.93
N SER A 93 2.28 -8.46 -7.95
CA SER A 93 1.84 -9.86 -7.81
C SER A 93 0.75 -10.07 -6.77
N HIS A 94 0.51 -9.11 -5.87
CA HIS A 94 -0.54 -9.19 -4.86
C HIS A 94 -1.66 -8.16 -5.08
N GLY A 95 -2.79 -8.33 -4.39
CA GLY A 95 -3.98 -7.47 -4.49
C GLY A 95 -4.11 -6.40 -3.42
N GLY A 96 -2.98 -5.90 -2.86
CA GLY A 96 -2.97 -4.87 -1.80
C GLY A 96 -2.30 -5.32 -0.51
N PHE A 97 -2.18 -6.63 -0.26
CA PHE A 97 -1.41 -7.19 0.86
C PHE A 97 -0.63 -8.43 0.39
N ASP A 98 0.55 -8.62 0.93
CA ASP A 98 1.44 -9.74 0.64
C ASP A 98 1.43 -10.73 1.81
N LEU A 99 0.68 -11.84 1.65
CA LEU A 99 0.60 -12.89 2.68
C LEU A 99 1.94 -13.54 2.95
N ALA A 100 2.77 -13.74 1.93
CA ALA A 100 4.09 -14.34 2.09
C ALA A 100 5.00 -13.42 2.91
N ALA A 101 4.97 -12.11 2.64
CA ALA A 101 5.69 -11.12 3.44
C ALA A 101 5.18 -11.07 4.89
N ILE A 102 3.87 -11.19 5.11
CA ILE A 102 3.28 -11.21 6.46
C ILE A 102 3.77 -12.46 7.22
N CYS A 103 3.69 -13.63 6.61
CA CYS A 103 4.18 -14.88 7.25
C CYS A 103 5.68 -14.81 7.55
N ARG A 104 6.49 -14.32 6.61
CA ARG A 104 7.92 -14.13 6.80
C ARG A 104 8.19 -13.16 7.95
N ALA A 105 7.58 -11.97 7.95
CA ALA A 105 7.79 -10.99 9.00
C ALA A 105 7.33 -11.48 10.38
N ALA A 106 6.24 -12.24 10.45
CA ALA A 106 5.78 -12.87 11.68
C ALA A 106 6.80 -13.87 12.21
N TRP A 107 7.37 -14.69 11.34
CA TRP A 107 8.41 -15.66 11.67
C TRP A 107 9.69 -14.99 12.18
N ASP A 108 10.19 -14.00 11.43
CA ASP A 108 11.41 -13.26 11.79
C ASP A 108 11.26 -12.56 13.15
N ASN A 109 10.11 -11.90 13.37
CA ASN A 109 9.82 -11.19 14.61
C ASN A 109 9.66 -12.15 15.82
N LEU A 110 9.13 -13.36 15.57
CA LEU A 110 9.01 -14.40 16.60
C LEU A 110 10.38 -14.94 17.01
N LEU A 111 11.25 -15.22 16.04
CA LEU A 111 12.60 -15.72 16.30
C LEU A 111 13.45 -14.69 17.05
N GLU A 112 13.40 -13.43 16.62
CA GLU A 112 14.17 -12.34 17.19
C GLU A 112 13.54 -11.78 18.48
N ARG A 113 12.32 -12.20 18.82
CA ARG A 113 11.53 -11.69 19.98
C ARG A 113 11.39 -10.16 20.01
N ARG A 114 11.54 -9.52 18.86
CA ARG A 114 11.37 -8.07 18.65
C ARG A 114 10.92 -7.81 17.21
N VAL A 115 10.43 -6.62 16.94
CA VAL A 115 10.01 -6.23 15.58
C VAL A 115 11.27 -5.88 14.77
N VAL A 116 11.69 -6.78 13.90
CA VAL A 116 12.84 -6.61 12.98
C VAL A 116 12.41 -6.55 11.51
N SER A 117 11.23 -7.08 11.19
CA SER A 117 10.71 -7.15 9.83
C SER A 117 9.29 -6.62 9.76
N GLY A 118 8.98 -5.86 8.71
CA GLY A 118 7.66 -5.37 8.36
C GLY A 118 7.10 -6.10 7.14
N ALA A 119 5.78 -6.06 6.99
CA ALA A 119 5.05 -6.64 5.86
C ALA A 119 4.01 -5.66 5.30
N SER A 120 4.20 -4.36 5.51
CA SER A 120 3.29 -3.35 4.98
C SER A 120 3.58 -3.10 3.52
N THR A 121 2.57 -3.24 2.67
CA THR A 121 2.65 -2.95 1.23
C THR A 121 2.52 -1.46 0.95
N ILE A 122 2.95 -1.03 -0.23
CA ILE A 122 2.76 0.36 -0.70
C ILE A 122 1.28 0.74 -0.70
N THR A 123 0.40 -0.18 -1.11
CA THR A 123 -1.06 0.03 -1.07
C THR A 123 -1.56 0.38 0.33
N GLN A 124 -1.12 -0.37 1.35
CA GLN A 124 -1.48 -0.08 2.74
C GLN A 124 -0.90 1.25 3.23
N GLN A 125 0.32 1.60 2.80
CA GLN A 125 0.94 2.89 3.14
C GLN A 125 0.14 4.06 2.54
N VAL A 126 -0.27 3.96 1.28
CA VAL A 126 -1.11 4.97 0.61
C VAL A 126 -2.46 5.13 1.32
N MET A 127 -3.13 4.02 1.67
CA MET A 127 -4.40 4.07 2.41
C MET A 127 -4.23 4.73 3.79
N ARG A 128 -3.12 4.50 4.46
CA ARG A 128 -2.82 5.11 5.76
C ARG A 128 -2.60 6.62 5.66
N ILE A 129 -1.90 7.08 4.62
CA ILE A 129 -1.68 8.51 4.36
C ILE A 129 -3.02 9.18 4.03
N SER A 130 -3.85 8.51 3.23
CA SER A 130 -5.16 9.02 2.83
C SER A 130 -6.18 9.12 3.98
N ARG A 131 -6.08 8.24 4.98
CA ARG A 131 -6.94 8.22 6.17
C ARG A 131 -6.12 7.98 7.43
N PRO A 132 -5.47 9.01 7.97
CA PRO A 132 -4.70 8.87 9.21
C PRO A 132 -5.56 8.28 10.33
N ARG A 133 -5.14 7.15 10.89
CA ARG A 133 -5.80 6.45 11.99
C ARG A 133 -4.77 6.14 13.08
N PRO A 134 -5.19 5.97 14.34
CA PRO A 134 -4.28 5.57 15.41
C PRO A 134 -3.66 4.19 15.12
N ARG A 135 -2.38 4.02 15.46
CA ARG A 135 -1.63 2.76 15.23
C ARG A 135 -2.03 1.70 16.25
N THR A 136 -3.17 1.04 16.05
CA THR A 136 -3.60 -0.09 16.87
C THR A 136 -3.60 -1.38 16.03
N LEU A 137 -3.49 -2.53 16.71
CA LEU A 137 -3.58 -3.84 16.06
C LEU A 137 -4.92 -4.02 15.33
N ALA A 138 -6.01 -3.55 15.92
CA ALA A 138 -7.34 -3.61 15.33
C ALA A 138 -7.41 -2.83 14.00
N VAL A 139 -6.83 -1.63 13.95
CA VAL A 139 -6.72 -0.82 12.72
C VAL A 139 -5.86 -1.53 11.69
N LYS A 140 -4.73 -2.13 12.12
CA LYS A 140 -3.84 -2.86 11.20
C LYS A 140 -4.53 -4.10 10.59
N ILE A 141 -5.38 -4.78 11.35
CA ILE A 141 -6.20 -5.88 10.83
C ILE A 141 -7.26 -5.34 9.87
N SER A 142 -7.92 -4.22 10.17
CA SER A 142 -8.93 -3.62 9.27
C SER A 142 -8.35 -3.03 7.97
N GLU A 143 -7.04 -2.81 7.89
CA GLU A 143 -6.35 -2.42 6.66
C GLU A 143 -6.09 -3.61 5.71
N LEU A 144 -6.34 -4.85 6.16
CA LEU A 144 -6.22 -6.06 5.35
C LEU A 144 -7.51 -6.37 4.57
N PHE A 145 -8.62 -5.74 4.94
CA PHE A 145 -9.95 -5.89 4.33
C PHE A 145 -10.49 -4.58 3.79
#